data_75cacd618cb0986ad9637c480b29a326
#
_entry.id   75cacd618cb0986ad9637c480b29a326
#
_cell.length_a   1.000
_cell.length_b   1.000
_cell.length_c   1.000
_cell.angle_alpha   90.00
_cell.angle_beta   90.00
_cell.angle_gamma   90.00
#
_symmetry.space_group_name_H-M   'P 1'
#
loop_
_entity.id
_entity.type
_entity.pdbx_description
1 polymer ?
#
loop_
_entity_poly.entity_id
_entity_poly.type
_entity_poly.pdbx_seq_one_letter_code
_entity_poly.pdbx_strand_id
1 'polypeptide(L)'
;MNPSAIAAQAVPVPQTPSDIEVLPTEVPAAGPSPVMARFEAGKGSKEHATHGAIEAVLETAGFSHNEVRAIYYGNWLRDYSQLLDPKIVRATTMPRNFPDVLSREALTRIVDVLAVREFVDLMKIDRSRFEVTQARLGVYKPGEHIDNPKVVDPKPANPRDRDADFEPWVRAGDALLEVDPDTSMKRYIKRSADEMSRLLESAVRAGVQSTDGLRNFGAALHILEDFFAHSNFVELSLIKAGYADVLPWTSKAPCRHGLPLVTGMFGGSDVIASLAAPLSRILFANEQKPFEATKPGERSERDQIILILLGEHPNRLLLEGYETFLAARDKWASLPFHAQIEAYYHYINLPGRIIGTAVGAVMQGLASWFGNSIDDMQTLLGEDPNTSGSTDPSHSQLAKDHAEHPLHMLAAELARKAVLHVGQAMLGTEHGKEGAEHPAIVAVRYFTHPMDSEWQDETVRRWASENAWNVQRATRKSDLLDGQKRLQQSAQAALKNFSSESSGFLDTFFEKATDLKNFWDRIIGK
;
A
#
# COMPACT_ATOMS: atom_id res chain seq x y z
N MET A 1 49.79 -43.29 35.80
CA MET A 1 49.53 -41.84 35.77
C MET A 1 48.40 -41.58 34.79
N ASN A 2 47.26 -41.14 35.32
CA ASN A 2 46.00 -40.94 34.60
C ASN A 2 46.06 -39.68 33.73
N PRO A 3 45.58 -39.69 32.47
CA PRO A 3 45.28 -38.47 31.77
C PRO A 3 43.79 -38.11 32.00
N SER A 4 43.60 -36.92 32.56
CA SER A 4 42.32 -36.32 32.85
C SER A 4 41.46 -36.12 31.60
N ALA A 5 40.20 -36.53 31.71
CA ALA A 5 39.17 -36.27 30.75
C ALA A 5 38.82 -34.76 30.73
N ILE A 6 38.97 -34.12 29.60
CA ILE A 6 38.37 -32.80 29.33
C ILE A 6 36.96 -33.06 28.89
N ALA A 7 36.00 -32.75 29.75
CA ALA A 7 34.60 -32.74 29.41
C ALA A 7 34.33 -31.60 28.42
N ALA A 8 33.93 -31.94 27.21
CA ALA A 8 33.40 -30.99 26.25
C ALA A 8 32.06 -30.44 26.80
N GLN A 9 32.04 -29.17 27.17
CA GLN A 9 30.79 -28.46 27.42
C GLN A 9 30.00 -28.37 26.11
N ALA A 10 28.84 -28.99 26.11
CA ALA A 10 27.87 -28.86 25.01
C ALA A 10 27.45 -27.39 24.89
N VAL A 11 27.70 -26.83 23.71
CA VAL A 11 27.14 -25.53 23.33
C VAL A 11 25.62 -25.67 23.29
N PRO A 12 24.85 -24.80 23.95
CA PRO A 12 23.40 -24.88 23.89
C PRO A 12 22.94 -24.67 22.44
N VAL A 13 22.15 -25.63 21.95
CA VAL A 13 21.43 -25.52 20.69
C VAL A 13 20.50 -24.29 20.80
N PRO A 14 20.45 -23.40 19.78
CA PRO A 14 19.51 -22.27 19.80
C PRO A 14 18.10 -22.81 19.93
N GLN A 15 17.34 -22.25 20.89
CA GLN A 15 15.95 -22.59 21.10
C GLN A 15 15.16 -22.37 19.82
N THR A 16 14.28 -23.29 19.49
CA THR A 16 13.39 -23.21 18.34
C THR A 16 12.42 -22.03 18.51
N PRO A 17 11.90 -21.42 17.43
CA PRO A 17 10.99 -20.27 17.49
C PRO A 17 9.67 -20.47 18.26
N SER A 18 9.40 -21.69 18.73
CA SER A 18 8.21 -22.04 19.54
C SER A 18 8.17 -21.43 20.93
N ASP A 19 9.29 -20.92 21.47
CA ASP A 19 9.36 -20.43 22.84
C ASP A 19 9.23 -18.89 22.95
N ILE A 20 8.92 -18.20 21.84
CA ILE A 20 8.64 -16.77 21.87
C ILE A 20 7.15 -16.60 22.14
N GLU A 21 6.80 -16.39 23.40
CA GLU A 21 5.49 -15.94 23.83
C GLU A 21 5.22 -14.55 23.20
N VAL A 22 4.32 -14.51 22.20
CA VAL A 22 3.90 -13.24 21.59
C VAL A 22 3.06 -12.51 22.61
N LEU A 23 3.66 -11.56 23.33
CA LEU A 23 2.92 -10.66 24.22
C LEU A 23 1.85 -9.92 23.41
N PRO A 24 0.58 -9.91 23.90
CA PRO A 24 -0.46 -9.12 23.24
C PRO A 24 -0.12 -7.63 23.38
N THR A 25 0.15 -6.97 22.27
CA THR A 25 0.26 -5.51 22.24
C THR A 25 -1.12 -4.93 22.47
N GLU A 26 -1.38 -4.40 23.67
CA GLU A 26 -2.55 -3.56 23.91
C GLU A 26 -2.38 -2.26 23.12
N VAL A 27 -3.08 -2.15 21.99
CA VAL A 27 -3.22 -0.90 21.24
C VAL A 27 -4.42 -0.16 21.82
N PRO A 28 -4.30 1.13 22.21
CA PRO A 28 -5.45 1.91 22.66
C PRO A 28 -6.53 1.94 21.56
N ALA A 29 -7.77 1.67 21.96
CA ALA A 29 -8.91 1.68 21.06
C ALA A 29 -9.12 3.08 20.45
N ALA A 30 -8.76 3.25 19.19
CA ALA A 30 -9.27 4.35 18.38
C ALA A 30 -10.67 3.93 17.89
N GLY A 31 -11.64 4.86 18.00
CA GLY A 31 -13.02 4.63 17.62
C GLY A 31 -13.21 4.22 16.16
N PRO A 32 -14.37 3.70 15.79
CA PRO A 32 -14.59 2.98 14.54
C PRO A 32 -14.52 3.91 13.34
N SER A 33 -13.52 3.72 12.50
CA SER A 33 -13.57 4.12 11.10
C SER A 33 -13.71 2.86 10.26
N PRO A 34 -14.82 2.64 9.58
CA PRO A 34 -14.96 1.54 8.64
C PRO A 34 -14.30 1.95 7.33
N VAL A 35 -13.02 1.76 7.19
CA VAL A 35 -12.34 1.93 5.91
C VAL A 35 -11.37 0.80 5.73
N MET A 36 -11.53 0.15 4.61
CA MET A 36 -10.80 -0.97 4.05
C MET A 36 -9.40 -1.09 4.62
N ALA A 37 -9.20 -2.16 5.35
CA ALA A 37 -7.95 -2.49 5.94
C ALA A 37 -7.41 -3.72 5.21
N ARG A 38 -6.40 -3.50 4.38
CA ARG A 38 -5.58 -4.51 3.69
C ARG A 38 -4.23 -4.60 4.39
N PHE A 39 -3.31 -5.47 3.97
CA PHE A 39 -1.90 -5.21 4.21
C PHE A 39 -1.55 -3.89 3.52
N GLU A 40 -2.20 -2.85 3.91
CA GLU A 40 -2.02 -1.50 3.43
C GLU A 40 -1.33 -0.66 4.49
N ALA A 41 -0.86 0.47 4.05
CA ALA A 41 -0.41 1.53 4.93
C ALA A 41 -1.49 1.86 5.97
N GLY A 42 -1.23 1.63 7.25
CA GLY A 42 -2.15 1.98 8.32
C GLY A 42 -1.87 1.28 9.65
N LYS A 43 -2.64 1.66 10.67
CA LYS A 43 -2.59 1.02 12.00
C LYS A 43 -3.52 -0.19 12.01
N GLY A 44 -2.95 -1.38 12.20
CA GLY A 44 -3.71 -2.62 12.35
C GLY A 44 -4.64 -2.66 13.56
N SER A 45 -5.47 -3.69 13.64
CA SER A 45 -6.31 -4.03 14.79
C SER A 45 -6.06 -5.48 15.23
N LYS A 46 -6.74 -5.94 16.29
CA LYS A 46 -6.62 -7.34 16.74
C LYS A 46 -7.05 -8.37 15.67
N GLU A 47 -7.94 -7.97 14.77
CA GLU A 47 -8.50 -8.83 13.72
C GLU A 47 -7.95 -8.48 12.34
N HIS A 48 -7.07 -7.47 12.26
CA HIS A 48 -6.55 -6.96 11.03
C HIS A 48 -5.07 -6.59 11.17
N ALA A 49 -4.24 -7.24 10.39
CA ALA A 49 -2.81 -6.95 10.28
C ALA A 49 -2.55 -6.07 9.04
N THR A 50 -1.65 -5.11 9.20
CA THR A 50 -1.11 -4.26 8.15
C THR A 50 0.38 -4.53 8.03
N HIS A 51 1.03 -4.05 6.97
CA HIS A 51 2.49 -4.09 6.86
C HIS A 51 3.17 -3.52 8.12
N GLY A 52 2.78 -2.34 8.57
CA GLY A 52 3.35 -1.75 9.80
C GLY A 52 3.10 -2.58 11.07
N ALA A 53 1.98 -3.30 11.16
CA ALA A 53 1.70 -4.20 12.28
C ALA A 53 2.49 -5.51 12.19
N ILE A 54 2.83 -5.97 11.00
CA ILE A 54 3.71 -7.13 10.78
C ILE A 54 5.14 -6.74 11.15
N GLU A 55 5.64 -5.61 10.64
CA GLU A 55 7.00 -5.12 10.87
C GLU A 55 7.29 -4.71 12.33
N ALA A 56 6.25 -4.43 13.13
CA ALA A 56 6.42 -4.13 14.57
C ALA A 56 7.20 -5.24 15.33
N VAL A 57 7.19 -6.48 14.83
CA VAL A 57 7.97 -7.59 15.38
C VAL A 57 9.49 -7.33 15.35
N LEU A 58 9.97 -6.42 14.48
CA LEU A 58 11.38 -6.07 14.38
C LEU A 58 11.91 -5.38 15.64
N GLU A 59 11.05 -4.77 16.46
CA GLU A 59 11.46 -4.28 17.78
C GLU A 59 11.93 -5.43 18.67
N THR A 60 11.32 -6.61 18.56
CA THR A 60 11.78 -7.82 19.29
C THR A 60 13.09 -8.40 18.74
N ALA A 61 13.41 -8.12 17.45
CA ALA A 61 14.72 -8.45 16.88
C ALA A 61 15.83 -7.52 17.38
N GLY A 62 15.48 -6.33 17.89
CA GLY A 62 16.43 -5.35 18.44
C GLY A 62 16.50 -4.02 17.67
N PHE A 63 15.65 -3.80 16.65
CA PHE A 63 15.51 -2.49 16.02
C PHE A 63 14.80 -1.52 16.96
N SER A 64 15.25 -0.27 16.99
CA SER A 64 14.55 0.80 17.69
C SER A 64 13.24 1.15 17.00
N HIS A 65 12.31 1.76 17.74
CA HIS A 65 11.04 2.23 17.17
C HIS A 65 11.21 3.12 15.94
N ASN A 66 12.16 4.05 15.97
CA ASN A 66 12.43 4.94 14.83
C ASN A 66 12.99 4.18 13.61
N GLU A 67 13.82 3.16 13.83
CA GLU A 67 14.31 2.30 12.75
C GLU A 67 13.17 1.48 12.14
N VAL A 68 12.29 0.88 12.95
CA VAL A 68 11.09 0.18 12.46
C VAL A 68 10.20 1.13 11.66
N ARG A 69 9.99 2.37 12.11
CA ARG A 69 9.26 3.38 11.35
C ARG A 69 9.93 3.72 10.01
N ALA A 70 11.26 3.79 9.97
CA ALA A 70 12.00 4.05 8.73
C ALA A 70 12.01 2.84 7.79
N ILE A 71 12.01 1.61 8.31
CA ILE A 71 11.80 0.38 7.54
C ILE A 71 10.40 0.40 6.93
N TYR A 72 9.37 0.63 7.76
CA TYR A 72 7.99 0.74 7.29
C TYR A 72 7.80 1.84 6.22
N TYR A 73 8.53 2.94 6.28
CA TYR A 73 8.52 3.93 5.19
C TYR A 73 8.96 3.31 3.85
N GLY A 74 9.96 2.45 3.85
CA GLY A 74 10.42 1.74 2.65
C GLY A 74 9.38 0.76 2.09
N ASN A 75 8.72 0.00 2.96
CA ASN A 75 7.60 -0.88 2.64
C ASN A 75 6.42 -0.08 2.08
N TRP A 76 5.98 0.94 2.79
CA TRP A 76 4.91 1.86 2.42
C TRP A 76 5.11 2.48 1.03
N LEU A 77 6.34 2.83 0.66
CA LEU A 77 6.65 3.33 -0.68
C LEU A 77 6.38 2.28 -1.76
N ARG A 78 6.58 0.99 -1.49
CA ARG A 78 6.26 -0.06 -2.46
C ARG A 78 4.75 -0.15 -2.67
N ASP A 79 3.97 -0.18 -1.59
CA ASP A 79 2.52 -0.11 -1.66
C ASP A 79 2.04 1.01 -2.58
N TYR A 80 2.50 2.24 -2.31
CA TYR A 80 2.10 3.40 -3.11
C TYR A 80 2.74 3.46 -4.50
N SER A 81 3.80 2.71 -4.79
CA SER A 81 4.35 2.60 -6.15
C SER A 81 3.36 1.96 -7.13
N GLN A 82 2.39 1.19 -6.63
CA GLN A 82 1.30 0.62 -7.41
C GLN A 82 0.42 1.68 -8.10
N LEU A 83 0.35 2.91 -7.55
CA LEU A 83 -0.30 4.04 -8.22
C LEU A 83 0.39 4.45 -9.51
N LEU A 84 1.65 4.11 -9.67
CA LEU A 84 2.41 4.40 -10.87
C LEU A 84 2.33 3.23 -11.86
N ASP A 85 1.12 2.72 -12.08
CA ASP A 85 0.79 1.70 -13.07
C ASP A 85 0.74 2.32 -14.48
N PRO A 86 1.20 1.62 -15.53
CA PRO A 86 1.13 2.11 -16.91
C PRO A 86 -0.27 2.50 -17.39
N LYS A 87 -1.33 2.01 -16.76
CA LYS A 87 -2.73 2.37 -17.09
C LYS A 87 -3.11 3.74 -16.51
N ILE A 88 -2.51 4.14 -15.41
CA ILE A 88 -2.81 5.37 -14.66
C ILE A 88 -1.88 6.51 -15.07
N VAL A 89 -0.60 6.20 -15.35
CA VAL A 89 0.41 7.20 -15.65
C VAL A 89 0.23 7.76 -17.05
N ARG A 90 0.11 9.08 -17.14
CA ARG A 90 0.07 9.82 -18.40
C ARG A 90 1.48 9.93 -19.00
N ALA A 91 1.62 9.57 -20.28
CA ALA A 91 2.87 9.82 -20.99
C ALA A 91 3.18 11.33 -21.06
N THR A 92 4.46 11.68 -21.00
CA THR A 92 4.92 13.10 -21.04
C THR A 92 4.49 13.81 -22.33
N THR A 93 4.33 13.07 -23.44
CA THR A 93 3.89 13.58 -24.75
C THR A 93 2.38 13.74 -24.87
N MET A 94 1.60 13.17 -23.92
CA MET A 94 0.14 13.28 -23.94
C MET A 94 -0.33 14.58 -23.29
N PRO A 95 -1.46 15.16 -23.77
CA PRO A 95 -2.07 16.30 -23.10
C PRO A 95 -2.54 15.94 -21.69
N ARG A 96 -2.68 16.95 -20.85
CA ARG A 96 -3.28 16.80 -19.53
C ARG A 96 -4.73 16.35 -19.65
N ASN A 97 -5.12 15.38 -18.87
CA ASN A 97 -6.43 14.75 -18.97
C ASN A 97 -6.94 14.22 -17.61
N PHE A 98 -6.69 14.95 -16.50
CA PHE A 98 -7.37 14.61 -15.25
C PHE A 98 -8.90 14.72 -15.46
N PRO A 99 -9.73 13.73 -15.11
CA PRO A 99 -9.44 12.66 -14.16
C PRO A 99 -8.97 11.32 -14.75
N ASP A 100 -8.80 11.16 -16.05
CA ASP A 100 -8.54 9.84 -16.63
C ASP A 100 -7.11 9.35 -16.30
N VAL A 101 -6.11 10.20 -16.45
CA VAL A 101 -4.70 9.89 -16.20
C VAL A 101 -3.98 11.07 -15.55
N LEU A 102 -2.93 10.75 -14.77
CA LEU A 102 -2.09 11.72 -14.07
C LEU A 102 -0.62 11.55 -14.48
N SER A 103 0.16 12.61 -14.44
CA SER A 103 1.61 12.49 -14.65
C SER A 103 2.28 11.77 -13.48
N ARG A 104 3.43 11.12 -13.76
CA ARG A 104 4.28 10.53 -12.71
C ARG A 104 4.65 11.56 -11.64
N GLU A 105 4.93 12.79 -12.04
CA GLU A 105 5.23 13.88 -11.11
C GLU A 105 4.05 14.16 -10.17
N ALA A 106 2.85 14.32 -10.72
CA ALA A 106 1.65 14.59 -9.93
C ALA A 106 1.36 13.47 -8.93
N LEU A 107 1.42 12.21 -9.37
CA LEU A 107 1.24 11.04 -8.51
C LEU A 107 2.30 10.98 -7.40
N THR A 108 3.57 11.21 -7.73
CA THR A 108 4.65 11.27 -6.72
C THR A 108 4.40 12.35 -5.67
N ARG A 109 3.96 13.55 -6.09
CA ARG A 109 3.62 14.64 -5.16
C ARG A 109 2.41 14.34 -4.30
N ILE A 110 1.39 13.65 -4.82
CA ILE A 110 0.25 13.18 -4.01
C ILE A 110 0.75 12.23 -2.94
N VAL A 111 1.57 11.24 -3.30
CA VAL A 111 2.15 10.30 -2.34
C VAL A 111 3.03 11.02 -1.31
N ASP A 112 3.77 12.06 -1.69
CA ASP A 112 4.56 12.86 -0.75
C ASP A 112 3.68 13.58 0.28
N VAL A 113 2.55 14.16 -0.13
CA VAL A 113 1.58 14.77 0.80
C VAL A 113 1.02 13.73 1.78
N LEU A 114 0.72 12.51 1.30
CA LEU A 114 0.27 11.41 2.16
C LEU A 114 1.35 10.97 3.15
N ALA A 115 2.60 10.88 2.69
CA ALA A 115 3.76 10.51 3.50
C ALA A 115 4.02 11.51 4.63
N VAL A 116 3.84 12.82 4.40
CA VAL A 116 3.95 13.84 5.46
C VAL A 116 3.03 13.53 6.63
N ARG A 117 1.83 13.08 6.34
CA ARG A 117 0.82 12.77 7.36
C ARG A 117 1.12 11.45 8.07
N GLU A 118 1.52 10.42 7.32
CA GLU A 118 1.81 9.09 7.88
C GLU A 118 3.11 9.09 8.70
N PHE A 119 4.14 9.79 8.23
CA PHE A 119 5.49 9.79 8.81
C PHE A 119 5.88 11.14 9.42
N VAL A 120 4.91 11.85 10.01
CA VAL A 120 5.15 13.17 10.63
C VAL A 120 6.25 13.15 11.70
N ASP A 121 6.39 12.06 12.41
CA ASP A 121 7.43 11.78 13.39
C ASP A 121 8.83 11.78 12.76
N LEU A 122 9.03 11.01 11.71
CA LEU A 122 10.29 10.94 10.97
C LEU A 122 10.60 12.25 10.23
N MET A 123 9.59 12.87 9.63
CA MET A 123 9.76 14.10 8.88
C MET A 123 10.07 15.31 9.75
N LYS A 124 9.70 15.30 11.04
CA LYS A 124 10.14 16.29 12.02
C LYS A 124 11.62 16.16 12.37
N ILE A 125 12.19 14.96 12.28
CA ILE A 125 13.63 14.74 12.49
C ILE A 125 14.42 15.25 11.28
N ASP A 126 14.06 14.81 10.08
CA ASP A 126 14.72 15.26 8.85
C ASP A 126 13.81 15.02 7.62
N ARG A 127 13.12 16.07 7.19
CA ARG A 127 12.22 16.04 6.02
C ARG A 127 12.91 15.52 4.76
N SER A 128 14.17 15.92 4.52
CA SER A 128 14.87 15.58 3.28
C SER A 128 15.15 14.09 3.12
N ARG A 129 15.26 13.37 4.24
CA ARG A 129 15.47 11.92 4.24
C ARG A 129 14.21 11.12 3.89
N PHE A 130 13.03 11.69 4.19
CA PHE A 130 11.74 11.02 4.05
C PHE A 130 10.81 11.69 3.02
N GLU A 131 11.31 12.66 2.25
CA GLU A 131 10.61 13.21 1.11
C GLU A 131 10.41 12.15 0.02
N VAL A 132 9.20 12.05 -0.51
CA VAL A 132 8.90 11.12 -1.61
C VAL A 132 9.33 11.76 -2.92
N THR A 133 10.34 11.17 -3.54
CA THR A 133 10.84 11.56 -4.86
C THR A 133 10.53 10.47 -5.89
N GLN A 134 10.53 10.80 -7.17
CA GLN A 134 10.35 9.81 -8.23
C GLN A 134 11.37 8.66 -8.16
N ALA A 135 12.61 8.95 -7.76
CA ALA A 135 13.65 7.94 -7.61
C ALA A 135 13.39 6.98 -6.43
N ARG A 136 12.82 7.48 -5.32
CA ARG A 136 12.50 6.65 -4.13
C ARG A 136 11.21 5.86 -4.31
N LEU A 137 10.19 6.48 -4.92
CA LEU A 137 8.90 5.84 -5.18
C LEU A 137 8.98 4.84 -6.33
N GLY A 138 9.76 5.14 -7.38
CA GLY A 138 9.85 4.30 -8.57
C GLY A 138 8.58 4.32 -9.41
N VAL A 139 8.29 3.18 -10.04
CA VAL A 139 7.05 2.87 -10.76
C VAL A 139 6.61 1.46 -10.38
N TYR A 140 5.35 1.11 -10.64
CA TYR A 140 4.85 -0.25 -10.41
C TYR A 140 5.67 -1.29 -11.19
N LYS A 141 6.12 -2.32 -10.49
CA LYS A 141 6.78 -3.50 -11.06
C LYS A 141 6.21 -4.76 -10.43
N PRO A 142 5.68 -5.70 -11.21
CA PRO A 142 5.10 -6.93 -10.67
C PRO A 142 6.02 -7.71 -9.73
N GLY A 143 7.33 -7.67 -9.97
CA GLY A 143 8.33 -8.34 -9.14
C GLY A 143 8.46 -7.75 -7.74
N GLU A 144 8.12 -6.48 -7.54
CA GLU A 144 8.16 -5.81 -6.23
C GLU A 144 6.91 -6.11 -5.36
N HIS A 145 5.86 -6.74 -5.95
CA HIS A 145 4.57 -7.04 -5.32
C HIS A 145 4.15 -8.51 -5.45
N ILE A 146 5.08 -9.37 -5.86
CA ILE A 146 4.79 -10.82 -6.06
C ILE A 146 3.68 -11.08 -7.11
N ASP A 147 3.33 -10.10 -7.91
CA ASP A 147 2.23 -10.20 -8.85
C ASP A 147 2.57 -11.06 -10.07
N ASN A 148 1.56 -11.76 -10.58
CA ASN A 148 1.64 -12.41 -11.87
C ASN A 148 1.72 -11.33 -12.98
N PRO A 149 2.84 -11.23 -13.71
CA PRO A 149 3.08 -10.15 -14.67
C PRO A 149 2.29 -10.25 -15.98
N LYS A 150 1.42 -11.26 -16.10
CA LYS A 150 0.64 -11.52 -17.31
C LYS A 150 -0.27 -10.35 -17.65
N VAL A 151 -0.11 -9.79 -18.83
CA VAL A 151 -1.03 -8.80 -19.35
C VAL A 151 -2.33 -9.46 -19.79
N VAL A 152 -3.46 -8.93 -19.31
CA VAL A 152 -4.81 -9.44 -19.60
C VAL A 152 -5.39 -8.75 -20.85
N ASP A 153 -5.08 -7.47 -21.05
CA ASP A 153 -5.54 -6.71 -22.22
C ASP A 153 -4.98 -7.31 -23.53
N PRO A 154 -5.82 -7.66 -24.50
CA PRO A 154 -5.36 -8.23 -25.78
C PRO A 154 -4.54 -7.26 -26.64
N LYS A 155 -4.70 -5.95 -26.44
CA LYS A 155 -4.00 -4.89 -27.20
C LYS A 155 -3.49 -3.75 -26.32
N PRO A 156 -2.72 -4.05 -25.28
CA PRO A 156 -2.25 -3.01 -24.38
C PRO A 156 -1.25 -2.10 -25.09
N ALA A 157 -1.29 -0.81 -24.76
CA ALA A 157 -0.23 0.11 -25.16
C ALA A 157 1.11 -0.32 -24.52
N ASN A 158 2.23 -0.04 -25.20
CA ASN A 158 3.55 -0.33 -24.63
C ASN A 158 3.76 0.52 -23.36
N PRO A 159 4.05 -0.11 -22.19
CA PRO A 159 4.25 0.64 -20.94
C PRO A 159 5.36 1.68 -21.06
N ARG A 160 6.44 1.38 -21.81
CA ARG A 160 7.58 2.29 -22.01
C ARG A 160 7.26 3.55 -22.81
N ASP A 161 6.13 3.57 -23.52
CA ASP A 161 5.63 4.80 -24.15
C ASP A 161 5.05 5.77 -23.11
N ARG A 162 4.72 5.27 -21.91
CA ARG A 162 4.27 6.07 -20.76
C ARG A 162 5.45 6.61 -19.97
N ASP A 163 6.36 5.71 -19.57
CA ASP A 163 7.60 6.04 -18.85
C ASP A 163 8.65 4.95 -19.11
N ALA A 164 9.92 5.34 -19.26
CA ALA A 164 11.02 4.43 -19.59
C ALA A 164 11.32 3.41 -18.47
N ASP A 165 10.95 3.72 -17.23
CA ASP A 165 11.19 2.86 -16.06
C ASP A 165 10.20 1.68 -15.98
N PHE A 166 9.10 1.71 -16.76
CA PHE A 166 8.17 0.59 -16.80
C PHE A 166 8.76 -0.64 -17.48
N GLU A 167 8.43 -1.80 -16.92
CA GLU A 167 8.76 -3.09 -17.51
C GLU A 167 7.89 -3.36 -18.76
N PRO A 168 8.42 -4.09 -19.77
CA PRO A 168 7.62 -4.54 -20.89
C PRO A 168 6.57 -5.55 -20.41
N TRP A 169 5.42 -5.58 -21.12
CA TRP A 169 4.38 -6.56 -20.84
C TRP A 169 4.85 -8.00 -21.03
N VAL A 170 4.51 -8.87 -20.09
CA VAL A 170 4.65 -10.33 -20.22
C VAL A 170 3.36 -10.89 -20.83
N ARG A 171 3.47 -11.46 -22.03
CA ARG A 171 2.31 -11.96 -22.79
C ARG A 171 2.06 -13.43 -22.55
N ALA A 172 0.82 -13.87 -22.79
CA ALA A 172 0.48 -15.29 -22.79
C ALA A 172 1.46 -16.11 -23.66
N GLY A 173 1.94 -17.23 -23.13
CA GLY A 173 2.95 -18.08 -23.79
C GLY A 173 4.40 -17.70 -23.47
N ASP A 174 4.65 -16.66 -22.67
CA ASP A 174 5.98 -16.36 -22.17
C ASP A 174 6.42 -17.42 -21.16
N ALA A 175 7.67 -17.85 -21.25
CA ALA A 175 8.26 -18.86 -20.35
C ALA A 175 8.21 -18.47 -18.87
N LEU A 176 8.17 -17.18 -18.54
CA LEU A 176 7.99 -16.69 -17.17
C LEU A 176 6.65 -17.11 -16.55
N LEU A 177 5.62 -17.29 -17.37
CA LEU A 177 4.27 -17.68 -16.92
C LEU A 177 4.12 -19.19 -16.73
N GLU A 178 5.11 -19.99 -17.14
CA GLU A 178 5.07 -21.43 -16.97
C GLU A 178 5.29 -21.85 -15.52
N VAL A 179 4.71 -23.00 -15.17
CA VAL A 179 5.02 -23.70 -13.93
C VAL A 179 6.35 -24.44 -14.12
N ASP A 180 7.30 -24.22 -13.24
CA ASP A 180 8.53 -25.00 -13.22
C ASP A 180 8.21 -26.41 -12.69
N PRO A 181 8.54 -27.48 -13.46
CA PRO A 181 8.15 -28.84 -13.11
C PRO A 181 8.86 -29.37 -11.86
N ASP A 182 10.07 -28.90 -11.56
CA ASP A 182 10.87 -29.40 -10.45
C ASP A 182 10.53 -28.71 -9.13
N THR A 183 10.33 -27.38 -9.16
CA THR A 183 9.97 -26.58 -7.98
C THR A 183 8.47 -26.50 -7.73
N SER A 184 7.63 -26.84 -8.72
CA SER A 184 6.18 -26.67 -8.68
C SER A 184 5.75 -25.22 -8.41
N MET A 185 6.50 -24.26 -8.91
CA MET A 185 6.23 -22.82 -8.74
C MET A 185 6.17 -22.13 -10.09
N LYS A 186 5.38 -21.06 -10.21
CA LYS A 186 5.45 -20.16 -11.37
C LYS A 186 6.83 -19.51 -11.44
N ARG A 187 7.44 -19.52 -12.63
CA ARG A 187 8.83 -19.02 -12.79
C ARG A 187 9.01 -17.55 -12.47
N TYR A 188 7.97 -16.71 -12.66
CA TYR A 188 8.05 -15.28 -12.32
C TYR A 188 8.23 -15.03 -10.81
N ILE A 189 7.83 -15.97 -9.93
CA ILE A 189 8.03 -15.85 -8.47
C ILE A 189 9.52 -15.73 -8.14
N LYS A 190 10.38 -16.41 -8.93
CA LYS A 190 11.83 -16.26 -8.77
C LYS A 190 12.31 -14.83 -9.00
N ARG A 191 11.70 -14.07 -9.93
CA ARG A 191 12.07 -12.65 -10.16
C ARG A 191 11.83 -11.81 -8.91
N SER A 192 10.72 -12.06 -8.21
CA SER A 192 10.43 -11.36 -6.94
C SER A 192 11.43 -11.75 -5.85
N ALA A 193 11.80 -13.02 -5.75
CA ALA A 193 12.85 -13.47 -4.83
C ALA A 193 14.21 -12.85 -5.15
N ASP A 194 14.57 -12.74 -6.44
CA ASP A 194 15.82 -12.12 -6.90
C ASP A 194 15.81 -10.60 -6.60
N GLU A 195 14.68 -9.90 -6.80
CA GLU A 195 14.54 -8.48 -6.49
C GLU A 195 14.60 -8.22 -4.97
N MET A 196 13.91 -9.02 -4.17
CA MET A 196 14.03 -8.99 -2.70
C MET A 196 15.48 -9.16 -2.26
N SER A 197 16.21 -10.13 -2.83
CA SER A 197 17.61 -10.37 -2.52
C SER A 197 18.48 -9.16 -2.86
N ARG A 198 18.27 -8.56 -4.04
CA ARG A 198 18.97 -7.35 -4.48
C ARG A 198 18.74 -6.18 -3.53
N LEU A 199 17.50 -6.00 -3.04
CA LEU A 199 17.16 -4.96 -2.06
C LEU A 199 17.82 -5.23 -0.70
N LEU A 200 17.82 -6.48 -0.21
CA LEU A 200 18.50 -6.87 1.02
C LEU A 200 20.02 -6.68 0.94
N GLU A 201 20.64 -7.05 -0.18
CA GLU A 201 22.06 -6.78 -0.42
C GLU A 201 22.35 -5.27 -0.44
N SER A 202 21.44 -4.47 -1.02
CA SER A 202 21.56 -3.01 -1.03
C SER A 202 21.38 -2.41 0.37
N ALA A 203 20.48 -2.98 1.17
CA ALA A 203 20.27 -2.59 2.57
C ALA A 203 21.55 -2.87 3.40
N VAL A 204 22.13 -4.06 3.28
CA VAL A 204 23.37 -4.43 3.98
C VAL A 204 24.52 -3.52 3.55
N ARG A 205 24.69 -3.25 2.23
CA ARG A 205 25.74 -2.33 1.77
C ARG A 205 25.59 -0.90 2.28
N ALA A 206 24.38 -0.42 2.42
CA ALA A 206 24.10 0.94 2.93
C ALA A 206 24.17 1.01 4.46
N GLY A 207 23.97 -0.13 5.15
CA GLY A 207 23.92 -0.27 6.59
C GLY A 207 22.59 0.20 7.21
N VAL A 208 22.14 -0.47 8.27
CA VAL A 208 20.90 -0.13 8.99
C VAL A 208 20.99 1.19 9.78
N GLN A 209 22.17 1.80 9.87
CA GLN A 209 22.34 3.14 10.43
C GLN A 209 21.99 4.24 9.41
N SER A 210 21.81 3.90 8.15
CA SER A 210 21.44 4.85 7.09
C SER A 210 19.94 4.74 6.75
N THR A 211 19.32 5.88 6.43
CA THR A 211 17.92 5.89 5.97
C THR A 211 17.74 5.09 4.67
N ASP A 212 18.73 5.08 3.79
CA ASP A 212 18.67 4.31 2.54
C ASP A 212 18.75 2.80 2.80
N GLY A 213 19.55 2.37 3.79
CA GLY A 213 19.61 0.98 4.23
C GLY A 213 18.27 0.51 4.79
N LEU A 214 17.69 1.28 5.73
CA LEU A 214 16.38 0.98 6.32
C LEU A 214 15.26 0.97 5.26
N ARG A 215 15.27 1.95 4.34
CA ARG A 215 14.29 2.01 3.23
C ARG A 215 14.40 0.80 2.30
N ASN A 216 15.59 0.40 1.90
CA ASN A 216 15.79 -0.78 1.05
C ASN A 216 15.40 -2.06 1.78
N PHE A 217 15.65 -2.11 3.10
CA PHE A 217 15.21 -3.24 3.92
C PHE A 217 13.68 -3.33 3.96
N GLY A 218 12.97 -2.23 4.22
CA GLY A 218 11.50 -2.20 4.18
C GLY A 218 10.93 -2.57 2.81
N ALA A 219 11.54 -2.07 1.72
CA ALA A 219 11.14 -2.45 0.37
C ALA A 219 11.32 -3.96 0.09
N ALA A 220 12.33 -4.60 0.67
CA ALA A 220 12.51 -6.05 0.58
C ALA A 220 11.48 -6.82 1.41
N LEU A 221 11.16 -6.31 2.61
CA LEU A 221 10.15 -6.90 3.48
C LEU A 221 8.75 -6.85 2.86
N HIS A 222 8.42 -5.79 2.12
CA HIS A 222 7.18 -5.72 1.36
C HIS A 222 7.00 -6.94 0.45
N ILE A 223 8.02 -7.30 -0.35
CA ILE A 223 7.98 -8.47 -1.24
C ILE A 223 7.79 -9.77 -0.43
N LEU A 224 8.46 -9.87 0.73
CA LEU A 224 8.36 -11.04 1.61
C LEU A 224 6.96 -11.17 2.24
N GLU A 225 6.36 -10.08 2.65
CA GLU A 225 5.04 -10.04 3.27
C GLU A 225 3.94 -10.33 2.25
N ASP A 226 4.03 -9.71 1.07
CA ASP A 226 3.12 -9.95 -0.06
C ASP A 226 3.15 -11.41 -0.52
N PHE A 227 4.28 -12.11 -0.37
CA PHE A 227 4.34 -13.53 -0.70
C PHE A 227 3.30 -14.36 0.06
N PHE A 228 3.04 -14.05 1.33
CA PHE A 228 2.02 -14.76 2.11
C PHE A 228 0.61 -14.24 1.84
N ALA A 229 0.47 -12.97 1.53
CA ALA A 229 -0.82 -12.35 1.26
C ALA A 229 -1.36 -12.67 -0.14
N HIS A 230 -0.50 -12.66 -1.15
CA HIS A 230 -0.90 -12.67 -2.57
C HIS A 230 -0.56 -13.97 -3.31
N SER A 231 0.04 -14.98 -2.65
CA SER A 231 0.20 -16.32 -3.20
C SER A 231 -0.74 -17.33 -2.55
N ASN A 232 -0.88 -18.50 -3.14
CA ASN A 232 -1.62 -19.63 -2.54
C ASN A 232 -0.76 -20.47 -1.56
N PHE A 233 0.33 -19.90 -1.03
CA PHE A 233 1.21 -20.58 -0.06
C PHE A 233 0.45 -21.06 1.18
N VAL A 234 -0.43 -20.23 1.71
CA VAL A 234 -1.21 -20.50 2.93
C VAL A 234 -2.19 -21.64 2.70
N GLU A 235 -2.89 -21.62 1.57
CA GLU A 235 -3.84 -22.65 1.14
C GLU A 235 -3.15 -24.01 0.96
N LEU A 236 -2.03 -24.03 0.24
CA LEU A 236 -1.22 -25.23 0.03
C LEU A 236 -0.62 -25.75 1.34
N SER A 237 -0.27 -24.88 2.28
CA SER A 237 0.20 -25.27 3.62
C SER A 237 -0.91 -25.94 4.45
N LEU A 238 -2.14 -25.45 4.36
CA LEU A 238 -3.31 -26.10 4.98
C LEU A 238 -3.61 -27.46 4.36
N ILE A 239 -3.53 -27.58 3.03
CA ILE A 239 -3.70 -28.85 2.31
C ILE A 239 -2.62 -29.85 2.78
N LYS A 240 -1.36 -29.41 2.90
CA LYS A 240 -0.27 -30.24 3.48
C LYS A 240 -0.57 -30.69 4.91
N ALA A 241 -1.20 -29.82 5.71
CA ALA A 241 -1.59 -30.14 7.10
C ALA A 241 -2.80 -31.08 7.21
N GLY A 242 -3.41 -31.51 6.08
CA GLY A 242 -4.51 -32.45 6.03
C GLY A 242 -5.89 -31.84 5.74
N TYR A 243 -6.00 -30.54 5.52
CA TYR A 243 -7.23 -29.84 5.16
C TYR A 243 -7.42 -29.83 3.63
N ALA A 244 -7.63 -31.02 3.05
CA ALA A 244 -7.62 -31.25 1.60
C ALA A 244 -8.71 -30.50 0.82
N ASP A 245 -9.79 -30.07 1.49
CA ASP A 245 -10.91 -29.36 0.86
C ASP A 245 -10.69 -27.84 0.76
N VAL A 246 -9.61 -27.30 1.31
CA VAL A 246 -9.24 -25.88 1.15
C VAL A 246 -8.98 -25.59 -0.33
N LEU A 247 -9.57 -24.51 -0.84
CA LEU A 247 -9.47 -24.14 -2.25
C LEU A 247 -8.06 -23.61 -2.57
N PRO A 248 -7.28 -24.25 -3.47
CA PRO A 248 -5.90 -23.87 -3.75
C PRO A 248 -5.78 -22.70 -4.74
N TRP A 249 -6.87 -22.21 -5.32
CA TRP A 249 -6.92 -21.17 -6.35
C TRP A 249 -6.00 -21.42 -7.55
N THR A 250 -5.82 -22.69 -7.86
CA THR A 250 -5.06 -23.16 -9.02
C THR A 250 -5.57 -24.54 -9.44
N SER A 251 -5.49 -24.84 -10.72
CA SER A 251 -5.70 -26.19 -11.22
C SER A 251 -4.41 -27.01 -11.13
N LYS A 252 -4.55 -28.34 -11.18
CA LYS A 252 -3.42 -29.25 -11.28
C LYS A 252 -2.60 -28.97 -12.54
N ALA A 253 -1.28 -29.03 -12.42
CA ALA A 253 -0.32 -28.89 -13.50
C ALA A 253 0.69 -30.04 -13.51
N PRO A 254 1.35 -30.32 -14.66
CA PRO A 254 2.40 -31.33 -14.72
C PRO A 254 3.67 -30.82 -14.01
N CYS A 255 3.69 -30.93 -12.68
CA CYS A 255 4.78 -30.56 -11.80
C CYS A 255 4.88 -31.54 -10.62
N ARG A 256 6.00 -31.51 -9.90
CA ARG A 256 6.36 -32.46 -8.84
C ARG A 256 5.27 -32.66 -7.78
N HIS A 257 4.60 -31.58 -7.36
CA HIS A 257 3.54 -31.63 -6.32
C HIS A 257 2.13 -31.62 -6.89
N GLY A 258 1.95 -31.52 -8.20
CA GLY A 258 0.68 -31.53 -8.88
C GLY A 258 -0.14 -30.24 -8.76
N LEU A 259 -0.11 -29.55 -7.61
CA LEU A 259 -0.69 -28.23 -7.42
C LEU A 259 0.45 -27.20 -7.37
N PRO A 260 0.51 -26.24 -8.32
CA PRO A 260 1.59 -25.27 -8.32
C PRO A 260 1.37 -24.13 -7.31
N LEU A 261 2.48 -23.57 -6.82
CA LEU A 261 2.50 -22.29 -6.15
C LEU A 261 2.36 -21.17 -7.19
N VAL A 262 1.34 -20.34 -7.01
CA VAL A 262 0.93 -19.29 -7.93
C VAL A 262 0.66 -17.99 -7.18
N THR A 263 0.66 -16.86 -7.89
CA THR A 263 0.24 -15.55 -7.36
C THR A 263 -0.79 -14.89 -8.26
N GLY A 264 -1.46 -13.86 -7.76
CA GLY A 264 -2.56 -13.20 -8.46
C GLY A 264 -2.11 -12.22 -9.54
N MET A 265 -2.92 -12.06 -10.58
CA MET A 265 -2.75 -11.00 -11.58
C MET A 265 -3.31 -9.69 -11.00
N PHE A 266 -2.45 -8.66 -10.91
CA PHE A 266 -2.84 -7.35 -10.38
C PHE A 266 -3.61 -6.50 -11.40
N GLY A 267 -4.62 -5.78 -10.91
CA GLY A 267 -5.37 -4.84 -11.74
C GLY A 267 -5.52 -3.49 -11.08
N GLY A 268 -4.64 -2.54 -11.28
CA GLY A 268 -4.46 -1.22 -10.61
C GLY A 268 -5.67 -0.45 -10.03
N SER A 269 -6.90 -0.91 -10.28
CA SER A 269 -8.14 -0.33 -9.75
C SER A 269 -8.26 -0.38 -8.23
N ASP A 270 -7.67 -1.40 -7.59
CA ASP A 270 -7.74 -1.59 -6.14
C ASP A 270 -7.02 -0.45 -5.41
N VAL A 271 -5.86 -0.06 -5.93
CA VAL A 271 -5.02 0.98 -5.32
C VAL A 271 -5.64 2.37 -5.44
N ILE A 272 -6.30 2.66 -6.58
CA ILE A 272 -7.02 3.95 -6.74
C ILE A 272 -8.16 4.04 -5.72
N ALA A 273 -8.92 2.96 -5.54
CA ALA A 273 -10.02 2.93 -4.57
C ALA A 273 -9.52 3.16 -3.13
N SER A 274 -8.33 2.65 -2.78
CA SER A 274 -7.74 2.82 -1.45
C SER A 274 -7.36 4.27 -1.12
N LEU A 275 -7.13 5.11 -2.14
CA LEU A 275 -6.85 6.54 -1.95
C LEU A 275 -8.07 7.35 -1.50
N ALA A 276 -9.29 6.87 -1.71
CA ALA A 276 -10.50 7.66 -1.41
C ALA A 276 -10.53 8.12 0.05
N ALA A 277 -10.19 7.25 0.99
CA ALA A 277 -10.22 7.57 2.41
C ALA A 277 -9.08 8.49 2.89
N PRO A 278 -7.81 8.27 2.53
CA PRO A 278 -6.73 9.19 2.84
C PRO A 278 -6.97 10.59 2.26
N LEU A 279 -7.43 10.68 1.01
CA LEU A 279 -7.73 11.96 0.36
C LEU A 279 -8.94 12.65 0.98
N SER A 280 -10.01 11.93 1.35
CA SER A 280 -11.14 12.48 2.12
C SER A 280 -10.66 13.12 3.42
N ARG A 281 -9.79 12.45 4.16
CA ARG A 281 -9.24 13.00 5.41
C ARG A 281 -8.44 14.28 5.21
N ILE A 282 -7.76 14.44 4.08
CA ILE A 282 -7.03 15.66 3.75
C ILE A 282 -7.98 16.76 3.27
N LEU A 283 -8.86 16.42 2.32
CA LEU A 283 -9.71 17.40 1.64
C LEU A 283 -10.84 17.94 2.54
N PHE A 284 -11.37 17.10 3.44
CA PHE A 284 -12.54 17.43 4.27
C PHE A 284 -12.24 17.58 5.77
N ALA A 285 -10.95 17.61 6.17
CA ALA A 285 -10.59 17.83 7.56
C ALA A 285 -11.22 19.12 8.11
N ASN A 286 -11.97 18.98 9.20
CA ASN A 286 -12.67 20.13 9.84
C ASN A 286 -11.71 21.13 10.51
N GLU A 287 -10.45 20.78 10.68
CA GLU A 287 -9.45 21.58 11.39
C GLU A 287 -8.97 22.81 10.62
N GLN A 288 -9.23 22.87 9.32
CA GLN A 288 -8.86 24.02 8.50
C GLN A 288 -10.11 24.69 7.93
N LYS A 289 -10.51 25.78 8.55
CA LYS A 289 -11.51 26.65 7.93
C LYS A 289 -10.92 27.21 6.64
N PRO A 290 -11.64 27.22 5.51
CA PRO A 290 -11.15 27.69 4.21
C PRO A 290 -10.59 29.13 4.24
N PHE A 291 -10.92 29.88 5.29
CA PHE A 291 -10.61 31.29 5.48
C PHE A 291 -9.73 31.56 6.72
N GLU A 292 -9.20 30.54 7.40
CA GLU A 292 -8.21 30.80 8.46
C GLU A 292 -6.91 31.27 7.83
N ALA A 293 -6.37 32.36 8.39
CA ALA A 293 -5.10 32.91 7.98
C ALA A 293 -3.98 31.90 8.26
N THR A 294 -3.47 31.28 7.21
CA THR A 294 -2.18 30.57 7.25
C THR A 294 -1.07 31.59 7.12
N LYS A 295 0.15 31.25 7.56
CA LYS A 295 1.30 32.13 7.29
C LYS A 295 1.40 32.38 5.78
N PRO A 296 1.70 33.62 5.35
CA PRO A 296 1.85 33.94 3.94
C PRO A 296 2.83 32.98 3.26
N GLY A 297 2.44 32.39 2.14
CA GLY A 297 3.23 31.43 1.38
C GLY A 297 3.11 29.98 1.82
N GLU A 298 2.55 29.67 3.00
CA GLU A 298 2.28 28.31 3.40
C GLU A 298 1.07 27.74 2.65
N ARG A 299 1.16 26.46 2.31
CA ARG A 299 0.11 25.69 1.64
C ARG A 299 -0.25 24.49 2.49
N SER A 300 -1.53 24.42 2.87
CA SER A 300 -2.04 23.24 3.54
C SER A 300 -1.94 22.00 2.66
N GLU A 301 -2.00 20.80 3.26
CA GLU A 301 -2.07 19.55 2.51
C GLU A 301 -3.24 19.58 1.50
N ARG A 302 -4.37 20.15 1.88
CA ARG A 302 -5.54 20.38 1.00
C ARG A 302 -5.18 21.26 -0.19
N ASP A 303 -4.57 22.41 0.05
CA ASP A 303 -4.15 23.31 -1.04
C ASP A 303 -3.17 22.61 -1.99
N GLN A 304 -2.25 21.82 -1.44
CA GLN A 304 -1.28 21.08 -2.25
C GLN A 304 -1.97 20.06 -3.15
N ILE A 305 -2.89 19.24 -2.63
CA ILE A 305 -3.65 18.26 -3.43
C ILE A 305 -4.47 18.96 -4.52
N ILE A 306 -5.17 20.05 -4.19
CA ILE A 306 -5.98 20.81 -5.16
C ILE A 306 -5.08 21.38 -6.27
N LEU A 307 -3.94 22.00 -5.92
CA LEU A 307 -2.99 22.54 -6.89
C LEU A 307 -2.41 21.45 -7.81
N ILE A 308 -2.06 20.29 -7.26
CA ILE A 308 -1.54 19.16 -8.04
C ILE A 308 -2.58 18.72 -9.08
N LEU A 309 -3.80 18.48 -8.67
CA LEU A 309 -4.87 17.96 -9.53
C LEU A 309 -5.32 19.01 -10.58
N LEU A 310 -5.43 20.28 -10.18
CA LEU A 310 -5.68 21.38 -11.14
C LEU A 310 -4.52 21.53 -12.14
N GLY A 311 -3.28 21.25 -11.72
CA GLY A 311 -2.11 21.20 -12.60
C GLY A 311 -2.24 20.16 -13.71
N GLU A 312 -2.96 19.08 -13.49
CA GLU A 312 -3.21 18.01 -14.45
C GLU A 312 -4.55 18.18 -15.23
N HIS A 313 -5.39 19.15 -14.82
CA HIS A 313 -6.66 19.42 -15.50
C HIS A 313 -6.43 20.12 -16.85
N PRO A 314 -7.19 19.75 -17.92
CA PRO A 314 -7.04 20.36 -19.25
C PRO A 314 -7.37 21.88 -19.27
N ASN A 315 -8.31 22.33 -18.44
CA ASN A 315 -8.66 23.74 -18.34
C ASN A 315 -7.71 24.48 -17.36
N ARG A 316 -6.74 25.20 -17.91
CA ARG A 316 -5.73 25.95 -17.16
C ARG A 316 -6.28 27.11 -16.33
N LEU A 317 -7.42 27.70 -16.74
CA LEU A 317 -8.05 28.81 -16.01
C LEU A 317 -8.46 28.42 -14.59
N LEU A 318 -8.74 27.16 -14.35
CA LEU A 318 -9.06 26.66 -13.01
C LEU A 318 -7.86 26.74 -12.07
N LEU A 319 -6.68 26.34 -12.54
CA LEU A 319 -5.44 26.44 -11.78
C LEU A 319 -5.10 27.92 -11.50
N GLU A 320 -5.07 28.77 -12.54
CA GLU A 320 -4.78 30.20 -12.44
C GLU A 320 -5.75 30.92 -11.47
N GLY A 321 -7.02 30.54 -11.50
CA GLY A 321 -8.03 31.05 -10.57
C GLY A 321 -7.74 30.66 -9.13
N TYR A 322 -7.36 29.40 -8.88
CA TYR A 322 -7.04 28.93 -7.54
C TYR A 322 -5.71 29.53 -7.01
N GLU A 323 -4.70 29.65 -7.85
CA GLU A 323 -3.43 30.34 -7.51
C GLU A 323 -3.67 31.81 -7.16
N THR A 324 -4.51 32.52 -7.92
CA THR A 324 -4.90 33.90 -7.63
C THR A 324 -5.60 34.00 -6.27
N PHE A 325 -6.47 33.06 -5.96
CA PHE A 325 -7.10 32.98 -4.64
C PHE A 325 -6.08 32.81 -3.51
N LEU A 326 -5.13 31.88 -3.67
CA LEU A 326 -4.09 31.64 -2.66
C LEU A 326 -3.19 32.87 -2.48
N ALA A 327 -2.81 33.54 -3.56
CA ALA A 327 -2.03 34.77 -3.51
C ALA A 327 -2.77 35.91 -2.80
N ALA A 328 -4.06 36.04 -3.04
CA ALA A 328 -4.90 37.01 -2.34
C ALA A 328 -5.03 36.68 -0.84
N ARG A 329 -5.17 35.40 -0.48
CA ARG A 329 -5.15 34.92 0.91
C ARG A 329 -3.84 35.25 1.62
N ASP A 330 -2.71 35.03 0.97
CA ASP A 330 -1.39 35.35 1.51
C ASP A 330 -1.22 36.84 1.75
N LYS A 331 -1.63 37.65 0.77
CA LYS A 331 -1.60 39.12 0.89
C LYS A 331 -2.49 39.60 2.05
N TRP A 332 -3.70 39.03 2.19
CA TRP A 332 -4.60 39.34 3.29
C TRP A 332 -4.01 38.98 4.65
N ALA A 333 -3.41 37.79 4.79
CA ALA A 333 -2.76 37.35 6.03
C ALA A 333 -1.56 38.23 6.43
N SER A 334 -0.95 38.95 5.50
CA SER A 334 0.18 39.83 5.73
C SER A 334 -0.20 41.27 6.13
N LEU A 335 -1.50 41.64 6.06
CA LEU A 335 -1.94 43.02 6.30
C LEU A 335 -2.26 43.31 7.77
N PRO A 336 -2.02 44.52 8.29
CA PRO A 336 -2.54 44.96 9.58
C PRO A 336 -4.08 44.90 9.63
N PHE A 337 -4.65 44.72 10.82
CA PHE A 337 -6.07 44.45 11.02
C PHE A 337 -7.04 45.42 10.32
N HIS A 338 -6.73 46.73 10.30
CA HIS A 338 -7.56 47.72 9.63
C HIS A 338 -7.50 47.65 8.09
N ALA A 339 -6.38 47.24 7.52
CA ALA A 339 -6.24 47.06 6.09
C ALA A 339 -6.78 45.69 5.61
N GLN A 340 -6.92 44.73 6.52
CA GLN A 340 -7.57 43.45 6.24
C GLN A 340 -9.06 43.61 5.87
N ILE A 341 -9.74 44.59 6.42
CA ILE A 341 -11.14 44.88 6.14
C ILE A 341 -11.34 45.33 4.68
N GLU A 342 -10.50 46.28 4.17
CA GLU A 342 -10.59 46.76 2.78
C GLU A 342 -10.17 45.69 1.77
N ALA A 343 -9.07 44.96 2.06
CA ALA A 343 -8.58 43.89 1.18
C ALA A 343 -9.58 42.73 1.11
N TYR A 344 -10.27 42.43 2.18
CA TYR A 344 -11.32 41.44 2.25
C TYR A 344 -12.48 41.75 1.30
N TYR A 345 -12.83 43.01 1.14
CA TYR A 345 -13.82 43.49 0.17
C TYR A 345 -13.46 43.19 -1.27
N HIS A 346 -12.18 43.39 -1.59
CA HIS A 346 -11.64 43.08 -2.91
C HIS A 346 -11.59 41.57 -3.17
N TYR A 347 -11.40 40.81 -2.10
CA TYR A 347 -11.26 39.36 -2.10
C TYR A 347 -12.61 38.63 -2.31
N ILE A 348 -13.68 39.11 -1.69
CA ILE A 348 -15.05 38.56 -1.87
C ILE A 348 -15.58 38.84 -3.28
N ASN A 349 -15.09 39.88 -3.93
CA ASN A 349 -15.43 40.21 -5.32
C ASN A 349 -14.59 39.41 -6.35
N LEU A 350 -13.51 38.73 -5.92
CA LEU A 350 -12.96 37.62 -6.71
C LEU A 350 -14.08 36.58 -6.88
N PRO A 351 -14.41 36.18 -8.11
CA PRO A 351 -15.61 35.38 -8.33
C PRO A 351 -15.56 34.09 -7.54
N GLY A 352 -16.27 34.02 -6.42
CA GLY A 352 -16.46 32.79 -5.64
C GLY A 352 -16.89 31.60 -6.53
N ARG A 353 -17.48 31.93 -7.68
CA ARG A 353 -17.76 30.99 -8.76
C ARG A 353 -16.51 30.34 -9.35
N ILE A 354 -15.39 31.07 -9.56
CA ILE A 354 -14.17 30.48 -10.16
C ILE A 354 -13.53 29.48 -9.20
N ILE A 355 -13.46 29.85 -7.90
CA ILE A 355 -12.87 28.99 -6.87
C ILE A 355 -13.76 27.77 -6.64
N GLY A 356 -15.06 27.97 -6.51
CA GLY A 356 -16.02 26.88 -6.38
C GLY A 356 -16.02 25.95 -7.59
N THR A 357 -15.85 26.51 -8.81
CA THR A 357 -15.72 25.72 -10.02
C THR A 357 -14.41 24.93 -10.03
N ALA A 358 -13.29 25.52 -9.60
CA ALA A 358 -12.00 24.84 -9.52
C ALA A 358 -12.02 23.69 -8.50
N VAL A 359 -12.47 23.96 -7.28
CA VAL A 359 -12.60 22.93 -6.24
C VAL A 359 -13.62 21.86 -6.66
N GLY A 360 -14.77 22.29 -7.23
CA GLY A 360 -15.78 21.37 -7.76
C GLY A 360 -15.25 20.45 -8.85
N ALA A 361 -14.42 20.94 -9.77
CA ALA A 361 -13.79 20.15 -10.81
C ALA A 361 -12.85 19.08 -10.23
N VAL A 362 -12.08 19.43 -9.18
CA VAL A 362 -11.23 18.47 -8.47
C VAL A 362 -12.07 17.39 -7.78
N MET A 363 -13.12 17.79 -7.05
CA MET A 363 -13.97 16.83 -6.32
C MET A 363 -14.73 15.90 -7.27
N GLN A 364 -15.29 16.42 -8.36
CA GLN A 364 -15.95 15.62 -9.38
C GLN A 364 -14.96 14.70 -10.11
N GLY A 365 -13.76 15.21 -10.43
CA GLY A 365 -12.72 14.42 -11.05
C GLY A 365 -12.27 13.25 -10.18
N LEU A 366 -12.04 13.47 -8.89
CA LEU A 366 -11.71 12.40 -7.94
C LEU A 366 -12.85 11.39 -7.80
N ALA A 367 -14.09 11.84 -7.68
CA ALA A 367 -15.25 10.94 -7.60
C ALA A 367 -15.40 10.08 -8.86
N SER A 368 -15.14 10.63 -10.05
CA SER A 368 -15.13 9.90 -11.32
C SER A 368 -13.97 8.89 -11.36
N TRP A 369 -12.78 9.30 -10.95
CA TRP A 369 -11.59 8.44 -10.95
C TRP A 369 -11.77 7.22 -10.03
N PHE A 370 -12.26 7.45 -8.81
CA PHE A 370 -12.57 6.36 -7.87
C PHE A 370 -13.73 5.48 -8.37
N GLY A 371 -14.77 6.08 -8.96
CA GLY A 371 -15.93 5.35 -9.49
C GLY A 371 -15.55 4.38 -10.60
N ASN A 372 -14.80 4.85 -11.58
CA ASN A 372 -14.30 4.02 -12.68
C ASN A 372 -13.44 2.85 -12.18
N SER A 373 -12.61 3.10 -11.15
CA SER A 373 -11.75 2.07 -10.57
C SER A 373 -12.56 0.99 -9.85
N ILE A 374 -13.65 1.35 -9.17
CA ILE A 374 -14.54 0.38 -8.50
C ILE A 374 -15.30 -0.47 -9.53
N ASP A 375 -15.71 0.11 -10.66
CA ASP A 375 -16.39 -0.62 -11.73
C ASP A 375 -15.44 -1.62 -12.40
N ASP A 376 -14.15 -1.27 -12.57
CA ASP A 376 -13.13 -2.18 -13.10
C ASP A 376 -12.85 -3.37 -12.16
N MET A 377 -12.93 -3.20 -10.84
CA MET A 377 -12.82 -4.30 -9.87
C MET A 377 -13.86 -5.40 -10.09
N GLN A 378 -15.05 -5.05 -10.59
CA GLN A 378 -16.13 -6.03 -10.84
C GLN A 378 -15.80 -6.98 -11.99
N THR A 379 -15.01 -6.54 -12.96
CA THR A 379 -14.69 -7.30 -14.17
C THR A 379 -13.52 -8.28 -13.98
N LEU A 380 -12.74 -8.14 -12.89
CA LEU A 380 -11.53 -8.92 -12.62
C LEU A 380 -11.77 -10.31 -11.98
N LEU A 381 -13.02 -10.69 -11.71
CA LEU A 381 -13.38 -12.05 -11.31
C LEU A 381 -13.33 -12.98 -12.53
N GLY A 382 -12.11 -13.40 -12.90
CA GLY A 382 -11.87 -14.35 -13.98
C GLY A 382 -12.53 -15.73 -13.78
N GLU A 383 -12.21 -16.67 -14.67
CA GLU A 383 -12.60 -18.08 -14.52
C GLU A 383 -12.16 -18.63 -13.15
N ASP A 384 -12.87 -19.63 -12.64
CA ASP A 384 -12.52 -20.32 -11.40
C ASP A 384 -11.27 -21.20 -11.60
N PRO A 385 -10.09 -20.81 -11.11
CA PRO A 385 -8.87 -21.59 -11.32
C PRO A 385 -8.91 -22.98 -10.68
N ASN A 386 -9.78 -23.18 -9.69
CA ASN A 386 -9.91 -24.49 -9.03
C ASN A 386 -10.49 -25.57 -9.96
N THR A 387 -11.21 -25.17 -11.03
CA THR A 387 -11.93 -26.09 -11.93
C THR A 387 -11.69 -25.84 -13.41
N SER A 388 -11.17 -24.68 -13.82
CA SER A 388 -11.04 -24.29 -15.23
C SER A 388 -9.81 -24.84 -15.97
N GLY A 389 -8.88 -25.47 -15.25
CA GLY A 389 -7.56 -25.81 -15.80
C GLY A 389 -6.54 -24.66 -15.76
N SER A 390 -6.94 -23.48 -15.29
CA SER A 390 -6.05 -22.32 -15.18
C SER A 390 -5.12 -22.41 -13.96
N THR A 391 -3.91 -21.89 -14.13
CA THR A 391 -2.94 -21.64 -13.06
C THR A 391 -2.65 -20.15 -12.88
N ASP A 392 -3.54 -19.29 -13.38
CA ASP A 392 -3.41 -17.84 -13.33
C ASP A 392 -4.64 -17.23 -12.61
N PRO A 393 -4.69 -17.28 -11.26
CA PRO A 393 -5.76 -16.60 -10.52
C PRO A 393 -5.65 -15.08 -10.65
N SER A 394 -6.77 -14.38 -10.44
CA SER A 394 -6.73 -12.93 -10.25
C SER A 394 -6.19 -12.58 -8.87
N HIS A 395 -5.69 -11.35 -8.71
CA HIS A 395 -5.26 -10.82 -7.41
C HIS A 395 -6.39 -10.95 -6.36
N SER A 396 -7.60 -10.53 -6.70
CA SER A 396 -8.77 -10.60 -5.81
C SER A 396 -9.13 -12.04 -5.36
N GLN A 397 -8.78 -13.08 -6.12
CA GLN A 397 -9.04 -14.47 -5.72
C GLN A 397 -8.05 -14.97 -4.66
N LEU A 398 -6.85 -14.41 -4.61
CA LEU A 398 -5.80 -14.82 -3.69
C LEU A 398 -5.56 -13.85 -2.53
N ALA A 399 -5.93 -12.59 -2.68
CA ALA A 399 -5.60 -11.54 -1.71
C ALA A 399 -6.14 -11.87 -0.31
N LYS A 400 -5.20 -12.06 0.62
CA LYS A 400 -5.42 -12.31 2.05
C LYS A 400 -5.00 -11.12 2.91
N ASP A 401 -4.74 -10.00 2.26
CA ASP A 401 -4.32 -8.74 2.85
C ASP A 401 -5.45 -7.97 3.57
N HIS A 402 -6.66 -8.51 3.60
CA HIS A 402 -7.84 -7.87 4.20
C HIS A 402 -8.55 -8.76 5.22
N ALA A 403 -9.11 -8.17 6.29
CA ALA A 403 -9.76 -8.86 7.40
C ALA A 403 -10.96 -9.74 7.01
N GLU A 404 -11.57 -9.47 5.85
CA GLU A 404 -12.71 -10.24 5.33
C GLU A 404 -12.30 -11.65 4.87
N HIS A 405 -11.03 -11.83 4.49
CA HIS A 405 -10.53 -13.14 4.04
C HIS A 405 -10.32 -14.06 5.25
N PRO A 406 -10.85 -15.30 5.23
CA PRO A 406 -10.76 -16.20 6.37
C PRO A 406 -9.32 -16.57 6.77
N LEU A 407 -8.37 -16.56 5.86
CA LEU A 407 -6.96 -16.90 6.10
C LEU A 407 -6.06 -15.69 6.33
N HIS A 408 -6.62 -14.47 6.43
CA HIS A 408 -5.86 -13.23 6.63
C HIS A 408 -4.88 -13.32 7.81
N MET A 409 -5.36 -13.71 8.99
CA MET A 409 -4.52 -13.75 10.18
C MET A 409 -3.46 -14.85 10.13
N LEU A 410 -3.70 -15.95 9.42
CA LEU A 410 -2.67 -16.98 9.20
C LEU A 410 -1.57 -16.46 8.27
N ALA A 411 -1.94 -15.78 7.18
CA ALA A 411 -0.97 -15.14 6.29
C ALA A 411 -0.09 -14.15 7.06
N ALA A 412 -0.71 -13.28 7.88
CA ALA A 412 -0.02 -12.31 8.70
C ALA A 412 0.91 -12.96 9.76
N GLU A 413 0.50 -14.07 10.37
CA GLU A 413 1.34 -14.78 11.35
C GLU A 413 2.58 -15.39 10.69
N LEU A 414 2.42 -15.98 9.50
CA LEU A 414 3.56 -16.51 8.73
C LEU A 414 4.48 -15.38 8.27
N ALA A 415 3.94 -14.25 7.80
CA ALA A 415 4.71 -13.07 7.43
C ALA A 415 5.53 -12.54 8.62
N ARG A 416 4.92 -12.38 9.82
CA ARG A 416 5.63 -11.94 11.04
C ARG A 416 6.81 -12.83 11.39
N LYS A 417 6.66 -14.16 11.28
CA LYS A 417 7.77 -15.09 11.53
C LYS A 417 8.91 -14.90 10.54
N ALA A 418 8.58 -14.75 9.26
CA ALA A 418 9.57 -14.52 8.22
C ALA A 418 10.29 -13.18 8.41
N VAL A 419 9.56 -12.11 8.67
CA VAL A 419 10.08 -10.75 8.93
C VAL A 419 11.01 -10.75 10.15
N LEU A 420 10.58 -11.38 11.27
CA LEU A 420 11.42 -11.49 12.47
C LEU A 420 12.75 -12.19 12.16
N HIS A 421 12.71 -13.31 11.46
CA HIS A 421 13.90 -14.08 11.15
C HIS A 421 14.86 -13.33 10.22
N VAL A 422 14.32 -12.66 9.20
CA VAL A 422 15.13 -11.82 8.29
C VAL A 422 15.67 -10.60 9.02
N GLY A 423 14.91 -10.00 9.94
CA GLY A 423 15.35 -8.88 10.79
C GLY A 423 16.51 -9.28 11.71
N GLN A 424 16.42 -10.45 12.34
CA GLN A 424 17.51 -11.01 13.15
C GLN A 424 18.79 -11.26 12.32
N ALA A 425 18.64 -11.79 11.10
CA ALA A 425 19.75 -11.99 10.18
C ALA A 425 20.38 -10.65 9.74
N MET A 426 19.55 -9.63 9.49
CA MET A 426 20.03 -8.28 9.14
C MET A 426 20.89 -7.70 10.25
N LEU A 427 20.40 -7.68 11.49
CA LEU A 427 21.18 -7.18 12.64
C LEU A 427 22.40 -8.07 12.94
N GLY A 428 22.29 -9.38 12.77
CA GLY A 428 23.43 -10.29 12.92
C GLY A 428 24.56 -9.97 11.94
N THR A 429 24.22 -9.68 10.69
CA THR A 429 25.17 -9.29 9.65
C THR A 429 25.77 -7.91 9.93
N GLU A 430 24.93 -6.93 10.30
CA GLU A 430 25.37 -5.57 10.61
C GLU A 430 26.36 -5.52 11.77
N HIS A 431 26.09 -6.30 12.82
CA HIS A 431 26.94 -6.37 14.01
C HIS A 431 28.14 -7.31 13.85
N GLY A 432 28.34 -7.90 12.66
CA GLY A 432 29.43 -8.86 12.42
C GLY A 432 29.39 -10.09 13.32
N LYS A 433 28.17 -10.55 13.70
CA LYS A 433 28.00 -11.72 14.58
C LYS A 433 28.56 -12.95 13.91
N GLU A 434 29.47 -13.65 14.58
CA GLU A 434 30.05 -14.90 14.05
C GLU A 434 28.94 -15.92 13.75
N GLY A 435 28.97 -16.48 12.52
CA GLY A 435 27.98 -17.43 12.04
C GLY A 435 26.64 -16.81 11.62
N ALA A 436 26.50 -15.47 11.58
CA ALA A 436 25.30 -14.83 11.04
C ALA A 436 25.14 -15.14 9.56
N GLU A 437 23.97 -15.63 9.17
CA GLU A 437 23.62 -15.79 7.77
C GLU A 437 23.22 -14.46 7.16
N HIS A 438 23.59 -14.25 5.90
CA HIS A 438 23.19 -13.04 5.18
C HIS A 438 21.65 -12.98 5.02
N PRO A 439 20.99 -11.83 5.28
CA PRO A 439 19.53 -11.74 5.27
C PRO A 439 18.90 -12.15 3.93
N ALA A 440 19.56 -11.93 2.80
CA ALA A 440 19.08 -12.40 1.50
C ALA A 440 19.01 -13.93 1.41
N ILE A 441 19.98 -14.64 1.99
CA ILE A 441 19.99 -16.11 2.01
C ILE A 441 18.83 -16.62 2.89
N VAL A 442 18.60 -15.98 4.03
CA VAL A 442 17.50 -16.32 4.93
C VAL A 442 16.15 -16.07 4.26
N ALA A 443 15.97 -14.91 3.63
CA ALA A 443 14.72 -14.50 3.02
C ALA A 443 14.32 -15.40 1.82
N VAL A 444 15.25 -15.74 0.94
CA VAL A 444 14.97 -16.57 -0.25
C VAL A 444 14.43 -17.96 0.13
N ARG A 445 14.79 -18.51 1.30
CA ARG A 445 14.28 -19.81 1.76
C ARG A 445 12.77 -19.85 1.93
N TYR A 446 12.13 -18.70 2.14
CA TYR A 446 10.67 -18.61 2.24
C TYR A 446 9.97 -18.76 0.89
N PHE A 447 10.67 -18.42 -0.22
CA PHE A 447 10.16 -18.57 -1.58
C PHE A 447 10.31 -20.01 -2.08
N THR A 448 9.63 -20.91 -1.38
CA THR A 448 9.68 -22.36 -1.61
C THR A 448 8.28 -22.92 -1.56
N HIS A 449 7.98 -23.93 -2.37
CA HIS A 449 6.70 -24.62 -2.31
C HIS A 449 6.49 -25.22 -0.92
N PRO A 450 5.33 -25.06 -0.26
CA PRO A 450 5.15 -25.48 1.15
C PRO A 450 5.31 -26.99 1.37
N MET A 451 5.21 -27.82 0.31
CA MET A 451 5.50 -29.25 0.41
C MET A 451 7.00 -29.53 0.57
N ASP A 452 7.88 -28.59 0.23
CA ASP A 452 9.34 -28.68 0.32
C ASP A 452 9.93 -27.94 1.54
N SER A 453 9.09 -27.43 2.45
CA SER A 453 9.48 -26.72 3.67
C SER A 453 8.65 -27.15 4.88
N GLU A 454 9.20 -27.07 6.09
CA GLU A 454 8.53 -27.51 7.33
C GLU A 454 8.36 -26.39 8.36
N TRP A 455 9.01 -25.24 8.18
CA TRP A 455 9.03 -24.14 9.14
C TRP A 455 7.63 -23.61 9.49
N GLN A 456 6.68 -23.70 8.55
CA GLN A 456 5.31 -23.25 8.70
C GLN A 456 4.38 -24.28 9.37
N ASP A 457 4.76 -25.57 9.36
CA ASP A 457 3.86 -26.70 9.64
C ASP A 457 3.21 -26.65 11.02
N GLU A 458 3.99 -26.33 12.06
CA GLU A 458 3.50 -26.23 13.43
C GLU A 458 2.51 -25.06 13.57
N THR A 459 2.90 -23.88 13.03
CA THR A 459 2.03 -22.70 13.05
C THR A 459 0.71 -22.96 12.37
N VAL A 460 0.77 -23.54 11.17
CA VAL A 460 -0.44 -23.84 10.38
C VAL A 460 -1.34 -24.82 11.11
N ARG A 461 -0.80 -25.91 11.68
CA ARG A 461 -1.59 -26.91 12.43
C ARG A 461 -2.22 -26.29 13.69
N ARG A 462 -1.44 -25.55 14.48
CA ARG A 462 -1.94 -24.86 15.66
C ARG A 462 -3.05 -23.88 15.28
N TRP A 463 -2.77 -22.97 14.36
CA TRP A 463 -3.73 -21.96 13.93
C TRP A 463 -5.01 -22.58 13.39
N ALA A 464 -4.92 -23.61 12.56
CA ALA A 464 -6.08 -24.29 11.99
C ALA A 464 -6.94 -24.98 13.05
N SER A 465 -6.32 -25.55 14.10
CA SER A 465 -7.06 -26.16 15.22
C SER A 465 -7.82 -25.12 16.04
N GLU A 466 -7.24 -23.93 16.23
CA GLU A 466 -7.84 -22.82 16.97
C GLU A 466 -8.88 -22.06 16.13
N ASN A 467 -8.78 -22.11 14.80
CA ASN A 467 -9.59 -21.34 13.85
C ASN A 467 -10.37 -22.23 12.87
N ALA A 468 -10.92 -23.36 13.34
CA ALA A 468 -11.61 -24.35 12.52
C ALA A 468 -12.73 -23.73 11.65
N TRP A 469 -13.43 -22.70 12.14
CA TRP A 469 -14.45 -21.98 11.39
C TRP A 469 -13.86 -21.26 10.17
N ASN A 470 -12.72 -20.59 10.33
CA ASN A 470 -12.04 -19.90 9.22
C ASN A 470 -11.52 -20.90 8.18
N VAL A 471 -10.96 -22.02 8.61
CA VAL A 471 -10.57 -23.11 7.71
C VAL A 471 -11.79 -23.63 6.92
N GLN A 472 -12.93 -23.83 7.58
CA GLN A 472 -14.16 -24.25 6.91
C GLN A 472 -14.63 -23.21 5.88
N ARG A 473 -14.53 -21.92 6.16
CA ARG A 473 -14.83 -20.85 5.19
C ARG A 473 -13.91 -20.90 3.97
N ALA A 474 -12.65 -21.22 4.15
CA ALA A 474 -11.67 -21.34 3.06
C ALA A 474 -11.93 -22.53 2.12
N THR A 475 -12.80 -23.47 2.50
CA THR A 475 -13.25 -24.56 1.62
C THR A 475 -14.46 -24.18 0.75
N ARG A 476 -15.05 -22.99 0.98
CA ARG A 476 -16.30 -22.58 0.33
C ARG A 476 -16.08 -21.37 -0.55
N LYS A 477 -16.21 -21.56 -1.84
CA LYS A 477 -16.13 -20.46 -2.81
C LYS A 477 -17.12 -19.33 -2.51
N SER A 478 -18.34 -19.66 -2.05
CA SER A 478 -19.35 -18.65 -1.66
C SER A 478 -18.84 -17.71 -0.58
N ASP A 479 -18.18 -18.23 0.46
CA ASP A 479 -17.74 -17.45 1.60
C ASP A 479 -16.58 -16.50 1.21
N LEU A 480 -15.70 -16.95 0.28
CA LEU A 480 -14.62 -16.13 -0.27
C LEU A 480 -15.18 -15.05 -1.20
N LEU A 481 -16.14 -15.37 -2.07
CA LEU A 481 -16.81 -14.38 -2.91
C LEU A 481 -17.61 -13.36 -2.10
N ASP A 482 -18.23 -13.77 -1.00
CA ASP A 482 -18.95 -12.85 -0.10
C ASP A 482 -17.99 -11.92 0.64
N GLY A 483 -16.77 -12.36 0.97
CA GLY A 483 -15.70 -11.51 1.47
C GLY A 483 -15.34 -10.42 0.44
N GLN A 484 -15.12 -10.81 -0.81
CA GLN A 484 -14.83 -9.88 -1.91
C GLN A 484 -15.98 -8.89 -2.16
N LYS A 485 -17.23 -9.35 -2.13
CA LYS A 485 -18.41 -8.46 -2.23
C LYS A 485 -18.46 -7.43 -1.09
N ARG A 486 -18.13 -7.84 0.14
CA ARG A 486 -18.06 -6.89 1.27
C ARG A 486 -16.98 -5.84 1.08
N LEU A 487 -15.80 -6.22 0.57
CA LEU A 487 -14.74 -5.27 0.20
C LEU A 487 -15.23 -4.26 -0.82
N GLN A 488 -15.87 -4.73 -1.89
CA GLN A 488 -16.43 -3.87 -2.92
C GLN A 488 -17.50 -2.94 -2.36
N GLN A 489 -18.41 -3.44 -1.52
CA GLN A 489 -19.40 -2.61 -0.82
C GLN A 489 -18.75 -1.55 0.06
N SER A 490 -17.64 -1.88 0.73
CA SER A 490 -16.86 -0.93 1.53
C SER A 490 -16.22 0.15 0.65
N ALA A 491 -15.66 -0.23 -0.51
CA ALA A 491 -15.14 0.73 -1.48
C ALA A 491 -16.23 1.66 -2.03
N GLN A 492 -17.40 1.12 -2.38
CA GLN A 492 -18.55 1.90 -2.82
C GLN A 492 -19.07 2.83 -1.71
N ALA A 493 -19.09 2.37 -0.45
CA ALA A 493 -19.45 3.21 0.69
C ALA A 493 -18.45 4.35 0.90
N ALA A 494 -17.14 4.09 0.77
CA ALA A 494 -16.10 5.11 0.84
C ALA A 494 -16.27 6.17 -0.27
N LEU A 495 -16.58 5.74 -1.51
CA LEU A 495 -16.89 6.66 -2.61
C LEU A 495 -18.15 7.50 -2.34
N LYS A 496 -19.22 6.87 -1.84
CA LYS A 496 -20.45 7.57 -1.48
C LYS A 496 -20.20 8.60 -0.38
N ASN A 497 -19.41 8.25 0.63
CA ASN A 497 -19.01 9.16 1.69
C ASN A 497 -18.18 10.32 1.13
N PHE A 498 -17.20 10.04 0.26
CA PHE A 498 -16.42 11.06 -0.43
C PHE A 498 -17.32 12.03 -1.21
N SER A 499 -18.26 11.51 -1.99
CA SER A 499 -19.22 12.33 -2.76
C SER A 499 -20.12 13.18 -1.85
N SER A 500 -20.61 12.62 -0.74
CA SER A 500 -21.43 13.34 0.25
C SER A 500 -20.62 14.43 0.96
N GLU A 501 -19.39 14.11 1.41
CA GLU A 501 -18.48 15.07 2.06
C GLU A 501 -18.09 16.19 1.10
N SER A 502 -17.86 15.88 -0.19
CA SER A 502 -17.53 16.87 -1.21
C SER A 502 -18.70 17.84 -1.46
N SER A 503 -19.92 17.33 -1.54
CA SER A 503 -21.13 18.17 -1.68
C SER A 503 -21.33 19.05 -0.46
N GLY A 504 -21.29 18.50 0.74
CA GLY A 504 -21.41 19.26 2.00
C GLY A 504 -20.29 20.30 2.18
N PHE A 505 -19.06 19.98 1.76
CA PHE A 505 -17.96 20.93 1.76
C PHE A 505 -18.21 22.10 0.81
N LEU A 506 -18.64 21.86 -0.42
CA LEU A 506 -18.95 22.89 -1.40
C LEU A 506 -20.12 23.77 -0.93
N ASP A 507 -21.20 23.18 -0.40
CA ASP A 507 -22.33 23.91 0.14
C ASP A 507 -21.90 24.82 1.30
N THR A 508 -21.14 24.30 2.26
CA THR A 508 -20.61 25.06 3.39
C THR A 508 -19.64 26.16 2.92
N PHE A 509 -18.84 25.89 1.90
CA PHE A 509 -17.94 26.86 1.32
C PHE A 509 -18.69 28.05 0.71
N PHE A 510 -19.73 27.78 -0.08
CA PHE A 510 -20.55 28.82 -0.69
C PHE A 510 -21.42 29.58 0.33
N GLU A 511 -21.98 28.88 1.32
CA GLU A 511 -22.76 29.49 2.41
C GLU A 511 -21.91 30.49 3.21
N LYS A 512 -20.74 30.06 3.68
CA LYS A 512 -19.81 30.92 4.43
C LYS A 512 -19.31 32.11 3.60
N ALA A 513 -19.06 31.93 2.32
CA ALA A 513 -18.69 33.00 1.42
C ALA A 513 -19.82 34.03 1.29
N THR A 514 -21.08 33.56 1.26
CA THR A 514 -22.30 34.41 1.20
C THR A 514 -22.57 35.11 2.51
N ASP A 515 -22.45 34.41 3.64
CA ASP A 515 -22.66 34.97 4.99
C ASP A 515 -21.65 36.06 5.31
N LEU A 516 -20.40 35.83 4.93
CA LEU A 516 -19.34 36.80 5.09
C LEU A 516 -19.58 38.07 4.26
N LYS A 517 -20.07 37.90 3.03
CA LYS A 517 -20.47 39.02 2.17
C LYS A 517 -21.64 39.80 2.82
N ASN A 518 -22.68 39.11 3.26
CA ASN A 518 -23.85 39.71 3.90
C ASN A 518 -23.50 40.44 5.22
N PHE A 519 -22.54 39.89 6.00
CA PHE A 519 -22.04 40.52 7.22
C PHE A 519 -21.36 41.86 6.91
N TRP A 520 -20.54 41.91 5.88
CA TRP A 520 -19.81 43.10 5.48
C TRP A 520 -20.71 44.15 4.83
N ASP A 521 -21.66 43.75 3.99
CA ASP A 521 -22.66 44.67 3.40
C ASP A 521 -23.46 45.40 4.49
N ARG A 522 -23.71 44.71 5.64
CA ARG A 522 -24.38 45.35 6.81
C ARG A 522 -23.44 46.32 7.55
N ILE A 523 -22.17 46.04 7.68
CA ILE A 523 -21.22 46.91 8.42
C ILE A 523 -20.95 48.20 7.67
N ILE A 524 -20.89 48.19 6.34
CA ILE A 524 -20.60 49.37 5.52
C ILE A 524 -21.84 50.07 4.95
N GLY A 525 -23.03 49.57 5.30
CA GLY A 525 -24.29 50.26 4.94
C GLY A 525 -24.66 50.19 3.47
N LYS A 526 -24.30 49.09 2.78
CA LYS A 526 -24.82 48.77 1.44
C LYS A 526 -25.92 47.76 1.48
#